data_6a389b405890c78e2241115329c329a6
#
_entry.id   6a389b405890c78e2241115329c329a6
#
_cell.length_a   1.000
_cell.length_b   1.000
_cell.length_c   1.000
_cell.angle_alpha   90.00
_cell.angle_beta   90.00
_cell.angle_gamma   90.00
#
_symmetry.space_group_name_H-M   'P 1'
#
loop_
_entity.id
_entity.type
_entity.pdbx_description
1 polymer ?
#
loop_
_entity_poly.entity_id
_entity_poly.type
_entity_poly.pdbx_seq_one_letter_code
_entity_poly.pdbx_strand_id
1 'polypeptide(L)'
;LLNVIADAKTKVYGDADPSLTYQVSGLKNGDTAGSILTGGLNRATGENVGVYGINQGDLALNSGNYDLSYQGNNLTITKALLNVIADAKTKVYGDADPSLTYQVSGLKNGDTAGAVLNGGSLSRVAGENVGVY
;
A
#
# COMPACT_ATOMS: atom_id res chain seq x y z
N LEU A 1 31.66 -16.51 -6.00
CA LEU A 1 30.28 -16.39 -5.53
C LEU A 1 29.84 -14.94 -5.58
N LEU A 2 28.76 -14.66 -6.27
CA LEU A 2 28.11 -13.37 -6.32
C LEU A 2 26.88 -13.39 -5.42
N ASN A 3 26.81 -12.48 -4.45
CA ASN A 3 25.69 -12.41 -3.54
C ASN A 3 24.78 -11.26 -3.96
N VAL A 4 23.49 -11.57 -4.16
CA VAL A 4 22.44 -10.59 -4.43
C VAL A 4 21.42 -10.66 -3.33
N ILE A 5 21.15 -9.53 -2.68
CA ILE A 5 20.23 -9.42 -1.56
C ILE A 5 19.18 -8.38 -1.93
N ALA A 6 17.93 -8.78 -1.99
CA ALA A 6 16.83 -7.85 -2.28
C ALA A 6 16.67 -6.83 -1.15
N ASP A 7 16.34 -5.60 -1.51
CA ASP A 7 16.01 -4.56 -0.55
C ASP A 7 14.57 -4.70 -0.10
N ALA A 8 14.30 -4.48 1.19
CA ALA A 8 12.95 -4.39 1.70
C ALA A 8 12.25 -3.16 1.12
N LYS A 9 10.96 -3.28 0.81
CA LYS A 9 10.14 -2.20 0.27
C LYS A 9 8.84 -2.08 1.04
N THR A 10 8.25 -0.91 1.00
CA THR A 10 6.93 -0.65 1.59
C THR A 10 6.10 0.19 0.65
N LYS A 11 4.78 0.03 0.72
CA LYS A 11 3.83 0.94 0.08
C LYS A 11 2.54 1.00 0.89
N VAL A 12 1.76 2.05 0.67
CA VAL A 12 0.42 2.18 1.24
C VAL A 12 -0.57 1.50 0.31
N TYR A 13 -1.59 0.87 0.88
CA TYR A 13 -2.67 0.24 0.12
C TYR A 13 -3.19 1.18 -0.98
N GLY A 14 -3.29 0.66 -2.19
CA GLY A 14 -3.77 1.38 -3.35
C GLY A 14 -2.72 2.18 -4.13
N ASP A 15 -1.51 2.34 -3.59
CA ASP A 15 -0.42 3.00 -4.29
C ASP A 15 0.20 2.05 -5.31
N ALA A 16 0.92 2.63 -6.28
CA ALA A 16 1.71 1.85 -7.22
C ALA A 16 2.87 1.17 -6.51
N ASP A 17 3.29 0.01 -7.03
CA ASP A 17 4.44 -0.69 -6.50
C ASP A 17 5.71 0.16 -6.64
N PRO A 18 6.57 0.17 -5.61
CA PRO A 18 7.91 0.75 -5.75
C PRO A 18 8.75 -0.13 -6.68
N SER A 19 9.76 0.46 -7.30
CA SER A 19 10.74 -0.31 -8.06
C SER A 19 11.49 -1.24 -7.11
N LEU A 20 11.61 -2.51 -7.49
CA LEU A 20 12.37 -3.49 -6.71
C LEU A 20 13.86 -3.27 -6.98
N THR A 21 14.65 -3.28 -5.91
CA THR A 21 16.09 -3.07 -5.96
C THR A 21 16.82 -4.12 -5.13
N TYR A 22 18.12 -4.21 -5.32
CA TYR A 22 18.94 -5.19 -4.62
C TYR A 22 20.36 -4.68 -4.43
N GLN A 23 21.08 -5.30 -3.50
CA GLN A 23 22.49 -5.05 -3.26
C GLN A 23 23.29 -6.24 -3.78
N VAL A 24 24.47 -5.95 -4.33
CA VAL A 24 25.35 -6.96 -4.93
C VAL A 24 26.72 -6.90 -4.24
N SER A 25 27.25 -8.06 -3.91
CA SER A 25 28.61 -8.18 -3.39
C SER A 25 29.31 -9.38 -4.03
N GLY A 26 30.65 -9.33 -4.06
CA GLY A 26 31.47 -10.39 -4.65
C GLY A 26 31.90 -10.11 -6.09
N LEU A 27 31.68 -8.90 -6.60
CA LEU A 27 32.15 -8.51 -7.93
C LEU A 27 33.69 -8.53 -7.99
N LYS A 28 34.23 -9.03 -9.09
CA LYS A 28 35.66 -9.19 -9.32
C LYS A 28 36.05 -8.57 -10.67
N ASN A 29 37.33 -8.36 -10.85
CA ASN A 29 37.91 -7.97 -12.12
C ASN A 29 37.33 -6.68 -12.71
N GLY A 30 36.84 -5.78 -11.85
CA GLY A 30 36.23 -4.52 -12.31
C GLY A 30 34.84 -4.70 -12.91
N ASP A 31 34.21 -5.87 -12.80
CA ASP A 31 32.87 -6.11 -13.30
C ASP A 31 31.84 -5.28 -12.54
N THR A 32 30.77 -4.91 -13.22
CA THR A 32 29.62 -4.23 -12.63
C THR A 32 28.40 -5.12 -12.63
N ALA A 33 27.45 -4.84 -11.74
CA ALA A 33 26.21 -5.60 -11.70
C ALA A 33 25.49 -5.59 -13.04
N GLY A 34 25.42 -4.43 -13.69
CA GLY A 34 24.75 -4.29 -14.99
C GLY A 34 25.41 -5.07 -16.11
N SER A 35 26.69 -5.39 -15.98
CA SER A 35 27.43 -6.14 -17.01
C SER A 35 27.26 -7.64 -16.87
N ILE A 36 26.95 -8.16 -15.69
CA ILE A 36 26.91 -9.62 -15.43
C ILE A 36 25.53 -10.14 -15.01
N LEU A 37 24.59 -9.28 -14.73
CA LEU A 37 23.21 -9.66 -14.36
C LEU A 37 22.22 -9.23 -15.44
N THR A 38 21.28 -10.09 -15.75
CA THR A 38 20.15 -9.80 -16.64
C THR A 38 18.84 -10.11 -15.92
N GLY A 39 17.73 -9.55 -16.44
CA GLY A 39 16.42 -9.76 -15.84
C GLY A 39 16.20 -8.93 -14.61
N GLY A 40 15.20 -9.27 -13.81
CA GLY A 40 14.84 -8.53 -12.64
C GLY A 40 14.11 -9.34 -11.60
N LEU A 41 13.96 -8.76 -10.43
CA LEU A 41 13.20 -9.32 -9.32
C LEU A 41 11.70 -9.25 -9.60
N ASN A 42 10.93 -10.09 -8.92
CA ASN A 42 9.48 -9.95 -8.85
C ASN A 42 9.01 -10.14 -7.41
N ARG A 43 7.73 -9.90 -7.17
CA ARG A 43 7.15 -10.12 -5.86
C ARG A 43 5.94 -11.04 -5.94
N ALA A 44 5.58 -11.66 -4.81
CA ALA A 44 4.32 -12.38 -4.70
C ALA A 44 3.15 -11.43 -4.99
N THR A 45 2.14 -11.93 -5.69
CA THR A 45 0.99 -11.12 -6.10
C THR A 45 0.04 -10.86 -4.94
N GLY A 46 -0.62 -9.71 -4.98
CA GLY A 46 -1.62 -9.31 -4.01
C GLY A 46 -1.54 -7.82 -3.73
N GLU A 47 -2.70 -7.21 -3.43
CA GLU A 47 -2.80 -5.79 -3.16
C GLU A 47 -3.34 -5.49 -1.76
N ASN A 48 -3.79 -6.49 -1.03
CA ASN A 48 -4.26 -6.27 0.34
C ASN A 48 -3.10 -5.98 1.28
N VAL A 49 -3.43 -5.33 2.40
CA VAL A 49 -2.46 -5.10 3.48
C VAL A 49 -1.84 -6.42 3.90
N GLY A 50 -0.52 -6.46 3.97
CA GLY A 50 0.21 -7.66 4.32
C GLY A 50 1.66 -7.62 3.88
N VAL A 51 2.33 -8.76 3.97
CA VAL A 51 3.73 -8.93 3.62
C VAL A 51 3.84 -9.86 2.42
N TYR A 52 4.59 -9.43 1.41
CA TYR A 52 4.74 -10.15 0.15
C TYR A 52 6.22 -10.38 -0.13
N GLY A 53 6.59 -11.63 -0.41
CA GLY A 53 7.98 -11.98 -0.70
C GLY A 53 8.49 -11.33 -1.99
N ILE A 54 9.69 -10.79 -1.95
CA ILE A 54 10.42 -10.33 -3.14
C ILE A 54 11.31 -11.47 -3.57
N ASN A 55 11.06 -11.99 -4.78
CA ASN A 55 11.68 -13.19 -5.29
C ASN A 55 12.68 -12.86 -6.38
N GLN A 56 13.52 -13.83 -6.71
CA GLN A 56 14.55 -13.66 -7.73
C GLN A 56 13.96 -13.31 -9.10
N GLY A 57 12.77 -13.82 -9.42
CA GLY A 57 12.18 -13.62 -10.72
C GLY A 57 13.04 -14.24 -11.82
N ASP A 58 13.26 -13.47 -12.87
CA ASP A 58 14.12 -13.89 -13.97
C ASP A 58 15.54 -13.30 -13.88
N LEU A 59 15.92 -12.77 -12.71
CA LEU A 59 17.28 -12.30 -12.50
C LEU A 59 18.27 -13.46 -12.64
N ALA A 60 19.24 -13.31 -13.50
CA ALA A 60 20.17 -14.36 -13.81
C ALA A 60 21.54 -13.79 -14.18
N LEU A 61 22.57 -14.64 -14.07
CA LEU A 61 23.91 -14.32 -14.56
C LEU A 61 23.95 -14.43 -16.08
N ASN A 62 24.68 -13.52 -16.72
CA ASN A 62 25.07 -13.64 -18.12
C ASN A 62 26.58 -13.90 -18.26
N SER A 63 27.23 -14.33 -17.19
CA SER A 63 28.65 -14.64 -17.15
C SER A 63 28.87 -16.01 -16.51
N GLY A 64 29.75 -16.82 -17.12
CA GLY A 64 30.15 -18.12 -16.57
C GLY A 64 31.21 -18.02 -15.49
N ASN A 65 31.61 -16.82 -15.08
CA ASN A 65 32.71 -16.61 -14.14
C ASN A 65 32.26 -16.50 -12.68
N TYR A 66 30.94 -16.55 -12.44
CA TYR A 66 30.35 -16.40 -11.09
C TYR A 66 29.34 -17.50 -10.84
N ASP A 67 29.17 -17.79 -9.56
CA ASP A 67 27.97 -18.49 -9.05
C ASP A 67 27.09 -17.46 -8.38
N LEU A 68 25.78 -17.57 -8.53
CA LEU A 68 24.80 -16.63 -7.98
C LEU A 68 24.19 -17.18 -6.71
N SER A 69 24.23 -16.38 -5.65
CA SER A 69 23.48 -16.61 -4.42
C SER A 69 22.46 -15.48 -4.27
N TYR A 70 21.18 -15.81 -4.19
CA TYR A 70 20.11 -14.84 -4.03
C TYR A 70 19.47 -14.96 -2.65
N GLN A 71 19.29 -13.82 -1.98
CA GLN A 71 18.53 -13.72 -0.74
C GLN A 71 17.38 -12.75 -0.94
N GLY A 72 16.15 -13.22 -0.67
CA GLY A 72 14.94 -12.40 -0.81
C GLY A 72 14.74 -11.45 0.36
N ASN A 73 13.73 -10.61 0.21
CA ASN A 73 13.24 -9.72 1.26
C ASN A 73 11.73 -9.54 1.05
N ASN A 74 11.13 -8.55 1.67
CA ASN A 74 9.69 -8.38 1.65
C ASN A 74 9.25 -7.00 1.19
N LEU A 75 8.14 -6.96 0.44
CA LEU A 75 7.32 -5.77 0.25
C LEU A 75 6.19 -5.81 1.28
N THR A 76 6.07 -4.76 2.07
CA THR A 76 5.00 -4.62 3.05
C THR A 76 3.99 -3.59 2.54
N ILE A 77 2.72 -3.99 2.47
CA ILE A 77 1.62 -3.09 2.13
C ILE A 77 0.96 -2.68 3.43
N THR A 78 0.93 -1.38 3.69
CA THR A 78 0.37 -0.79 4.91
C THR A 78 -1.02 -0.21 4.65
N LYS A 79 -1.76 0.04 5.73
CA LYS A 79 -3.13 0.56 5.66
C LYS A 79 -3.15 1.97 5.11
N ALA A 80 -4.15 2.27 4.27
CA ALA A 80 -4.44 3.63 3.83
C ALA A 80 -5.31 4.33 4.88
N LEU A 81 -5.12 5.65 5.05
CA LEU A 81 -5.95 6.45 5.93
C LEU A 81 -7.23 6.83 5.20
N LEU A 82 -8.37 6.55 5.82
CA LEU A 82 -9.68 6.97 5.35
C LEU A 82 -10.20 8.08 6.26
N ASN A 83 -10.56 9.23 5.68
CA ASN A 83 -11.11 10.35 6.42
C ASN A 83 -12.62 10.42 6.17
N VAL A 84 -13.39 10.49 7.26
CA VAL A 84 -14.83 10.67 7.22
C VAL A 84 -15.16 11.96 7.97
N ILE A 85 -15.83 12.89 7.29
CA ILE A 85 -16.19 14.18 7.85
C ILE A 85 -17.69 14.36 7.72
N ALA A 86 -18.37 14.52 8.88
CA ALA A 86 -19.82 14.75 8.90
C ALA A 86 -20.16 16.11 8.29
N ASP A 87 -21.27 16.16 7.56
CA ASP A 87 -21.80 17.41 7.02
C ASP A 87 -22.59 18.15 8.10
N ALA A 88 -22.45 19.48 8.13
CA ALA A 88 -23.31 20.32 8.98
C ALA A 88 -24.75 20.25 8.49
N LYS A 89 -25.68 20.21 9.42
CA LYS A 89 -27.12 20.20 9.12
C LYS A 89 -27.84 21.23 9.96
N THR A 90 -28.97 21.69 9.45
CA THR A 90 -29.86 22.65 10.15
C THR A 90 -31.29 22.18 10.06
N LYS A 91 -32.09 22.55 11.06
CA LYS A 91 -33.54 22.43 11.00
C LYS A 91 -34.19 23.56 11.79
N VAL A 92 -35.45 23.85 11.49
CA VAL A 92 -36.26 24.77 12.24
C VAL A 92 -36.87 24.06 13.43
N TYR A 93 -37.02 24.72 14.56
CA TYR A 93 -37.64 24.16 15.74
C TYR A 93 -39.00 23.54 15.40
N GLY A 94 -39.20 22.32 15.83
CA GLY A 94 -40.42 21.54 15.60
C GLY A 94 -40.45 20.71 14.32
N ASP A 95 -39.49 20.91 13.44
CA ASP A 95 -39.36 20.09 12.21
C ASP A 95 -38.72 18.74 12.54
N ALA A 96 -38.88 17.78 11.63
CA ALA A 96 -38.19 16.50 11.71
C ALA A 96 -36.69 16.70 11.48
N ASP A 97 -35.87 15.81 12.07
CA ASP A 97 -34.44 15.81 11.86
C ASP A 97 -34.11 15.55 10.37
N PRO A 98 -33.15 16.29 9.81
CA PRO A 98 -32.63 15.95 8.49
C PRO A 98 -31.82 14.66 8.55
N SER A 99 -31.70 13.97 7.42
CA SER A 99 -30.77 12.86 7.30
C SER A 99 -29.35 13.33 7.51
N LEU A 100 -28.59 12.61 8.36
CA LEU A 100 -27.19 12.90 8.57
C LEU A 100 -26.39 12.33 7.42
N THR A 101 -25.45 13.13 6.90
CA THR A 101 -24.61 12.76 5.77
C THR A 101 -23.15 13.07 6.08
N TYR A 102 -22.25 12.49 5.31
CA TYR A 102 -20.81 12.71 5.50
C TYR A 102 -20.08 12.66 4.16
N GLN A 103 -18.87 13.19 4.17
CA GLN A 103 -17.93 13.13 3.05
C GLN A 103 -16.81 12.16 3.40
N VAL A 104 -16.33 11.40 2.40
CA VAL A 104 -15.26 10.43 2.58
C VAL A 104 -14.12 10.79 1.64
N SER A 105 -12.90 10.77 2.16
CA SER A 105 -11.69 10.97 1.35
C SER A 105 -10.64 9.92 1.71
N GLY A 106 -9.74 9.64 0.76
CA GLY A 106 -8.68 8.66 0.97
C GLY A 106 -9.01 7.26 0.46
N LEU A 107 -10.13 7.09 -0.26
CA LEU A 107 -10.46 5.81 -0.88
C LEU A 107 -9.42 5.48 -1.95
N LYS A 108 -8.99 4.22 -1.97
CA LYS A 108 -7.95 3.69 -2.85
C LYS A 108 -8.46 2.48 -3.62
N ASN A 109 -7.76 2.13 -4.70
CA ASN A 109 -7.97 0.89 -5.46
C ASN A 109 -9.39 0.75 -6.00
N GLY A 110 -10.06 1.86 -6.31
CA GLY A 110 -11.45 1.84 -6.78
C GLY A 110 -12.49 1.48 -5.72
N ASP A 111 -12.09 1.44 -4.44
CA ASP A 111 -13.02 1.15 -3.35
C ASP A 111 -14.06 2.26 -3.21
N THR A 112 -15.26 1.87 -2.75
CA THR A 112 -16.36 2.80 -2.46
C THR A 112 -16.59 2.88 -0.96
N ALA A 113 -17.19 3.98 -0.49
CA ALA A 113 -17.51 4.14 0.92
C ALA A 113 -18.40 3.00 1.43
N GLY A 114 -19.38 2.60 0.64
CA GLY A 114 -20.29 1.50 1.04
C GLY A 114 -19.60 0.15 1.14
N ALA A 115 -18.51 -0.06 0.40
CA ALA A 115 -17.76 -1.31 0.43
C ALA A 115 -16.80 -1.38 1.62
N VAL A 116 -16.19 -0.25 2.02
CA VAL A 116 -15.16 -0.23 3.07
C VAL A 116 -15.69 0.15 4.44
N LEU A 117 -16.77 0.94 4.52
CA LEU A 117 -17.42 1.28 5.79
C LEU A 117 -18.45 0.21 6.12
N ASN A 118 -18.29 -0.41 7.28
CA ASN A 118 -19.08 -1.58 7.65
C ASN A 118 -20.14 -1.21 8.68
N GLY A 119 -21.36 -1.05 8.20
CA GLY A 119 -22.53 -0.84 9.05
C GLY A 119 -22.47 0.47 9.81
N GLY A 120 -23.42 0.62 10.72
CA GLY A 120 -23.51 1.80 11.56
C GLY A 120 -23.98 3.03 10.78
N SER A 121 -24.18 4.08 11.54
CA SER A 121 -24.61 5.37 11.01
C SER A 121 -24.18 6.47 11.96
N LEU A 122 -24.19 7.71 11.46
CA LEU A 122 -23.97 8.88 12.32
C LEU A 122 -25.12 9.03 13.28
N SER A 123 -24.83 9.65 14.41
CA SER A 123 -25.84 10.06 15.39
C SER A 123 -25.55 11.49 15.84
N ARG A 124 -26.54 12.14 16.41
CA ARG A 124 -26.36 13.45 16.98
C ARG A 124 -26.65 13.46 18.48
N VAL A 125 -26.16 14.48 19.15
CA VAL A 125 -26.53 14.73 20.55
C VAL A 125 -28.02 14.99 20.63
N ALA A 126 -28.66 14.44 21.64
CA ALA A 126 -30.12 14.58 21.85
C ALA A 126 -30.49 16.00 22.27
N GLY A 127 -31.63 16.48 21.81
CA GLY A 127 -32.19 17.77 22.18
C GLY A 127 -33.00 18.37 21.06
N GLU A 128 -34.06 19.11 21.41
CA GLU A 128 -34.98 19.72 20.44
C GLU A 128 -35.09 21.23 20.58
N ASN A 129 -34.55 21.84 21.67
CA ASN A 129 -34.55 23.27 21.83
C ASN A 129 -33.57 23.93 20.85
N VAL A 130 -33.80 25.18 20.53
CA VAL A 130 -32.89 25.97 19.71
C VAL A 130 -31.47 25.87 20.26
N GLY A 131 -30.50 25.53 19.44
CA GLY A 131 -29.12 25.38 19.86
C GLY A 131 -28.31 24.54 18.85
N VAL A 132 -27.09 24.21 19.28
CA VAL A 132 -26.15 23.41 18.49
C VAL A 132 -26.01 22.03 19.14
N TYR A 133 -26.10 21.01 18.32
CA TYR A 133 -26.05 19.62 18.79
C TYR A 133 -25.08 18.80 17.97
#